data_a31834b6569e1bdd052f2930d78d50a1
#
_entry.id   a31834b6569e1bdd052f2930d78d50a1
#
_cell.length_a   1.000
_cell.length_b   1.000
_cell.length_c   1.000
_cell.angle_alpha   90.00
_cell.angle_beta   90.00
_cell.angle_gamma   90.00
#
_symmetry.space_group_name_H-M   'P 1'
#
loop_
_entity.id
_entity.type
_entity.pdbx_description
1 polymer ?
#
loop_
_entity_poly.entity_id
_entity_poly.type
_entity_poly.pdbx_seq_one_letter_code
_entity_poly.pdbx_strand_id
1 'polypeptide(L)'
;AYEQLVLNEFKRHTASELGVDEESLRFIPVRKDSETSLRLKEIGGVFGQDVVIFKDSSSVQTGIRGASVPTIEHVVFMEGSAEREKPYLFVLGHELLHRMRSEDLKAYKQFQEYLLDDLQEDAIPRYRENLDRRTGGDGTVARMSDEAILEEIGADLVGKRLTEESFWAKMAEERPSLFARVSQF
;
A
#
# COMPACT_ATOMS: atom_id res chain seq x y z
N ALA A 1 -11.15 19.94 6.50
CA ALA A 1 -10.76 19.96 7.90
C ALA A 1 -10.18 18.62 8.36
N TYR A 2 -10.88 17.50 8.20
CA TYR A 2 -10.40 16.16 8.62
C TYR A 2 -9.16 15.70 7.84
N GLU A 3 -9.20 15.74 6.49
CA GLU A 3 -8.07 15.32 5.65
C GLU A 3 -6.78 16.09 5.98
N GLN A 4 -6.88 17.39 6.29
CA GLN A 4 -5.71 18.17 6.70
C GLN A 4 -5.17 17.72 8.07
N LEU A 5 -6.04 17.32 8.98
CA LEU A 5 -5.62 16.85 10.30
C LEU A 5 -4.81 15.56 10.18
N VAL A 6 -5.33 14.57 9.44
CA VAL A 6 -4.63 13.29 9.25
C VAL A 6 -3.37 13.44 8.40
N LEU A 7 -3.34 14.37 7.45
CA LEU A 7 -2.12 14.70 6.70
C LEU A 7 -1.03 15.34 7.58
N ASN A 8 -1.40 16.13 8.58
CA ASN A 8 -0.43 16.67 9.52
C ASN A 8 0.20 15.58 10.39
N GLU A 9 -0.59 14.59 10.84
CA GLU A 9 -0.05 13.42 11.54
C GLU A 9 0.84 12.58 10.63
N PHE A 10 0.41 12.33 9.41
CA PHE A 10 1.20 11.64 8.40
C PHE A 10 2.53 12.36 8.13
N LYS A 11 2.51 13.67 8.03
CA LYS A 11 3.69 14.51 7.87
C LYS A 11 4.69 14.32 9.01
N ARG A 12 4.23 14.33 10.28
CA ARG A 12 5.11 14.11 11.45
C ARG A 12 5.73 12.72 11.43
N HIS A 13 4.91 11.70 11.14
CA HIS A 13 5.42 10.33 11.02
C HIS A 13 6.48 10.22 9.93
N THR A 14 6.20 10.76 8.74
CA THR A 14 7.13 10.74 7.61
C THR A 14 8.44 11.48 7.93
N ALA A 15 8.37 12.63 8.58
CA ALA A 15 9.57 13.37 9.00
C ALA A 15 10.45 12.54 9.92
N SER A 16 9.84 11.85 10.88
CA SER A 16 10.55 10.94 11.80
C SER A 16 11.20 9.77 11.07
N GLU A 17 10.48 9.12 10.16
CA GLU A 17 10.98 7.96 9.39
C GLU A 17 12.15 8.35 8.45
N LEU A 18 12.03 9.49 7.79
CA LEU A 18 13.06 9.97 6.87
C LEU A 18 14.22 10.69 7.57
N GLY A 19 14.09 11.00 8.87
CA GLY A 19 15.10 11.76 9.61
C GLY A 19 15.27 13.19 9.09
N VAL A 20 14.20 13.81 8.59
CA VAL A 20 14.18 15.17 8.05
C VAL A 20 13.36 16.11 8.92
N ASP A 21 13.58 17.42 8.75
CA ASP A 21 12.78 18.43 9.43
C ASP A 21 11.33 18.40 8.87
N GLU A 22 10.36 18.44 9.78
CA GLU A 22 8.94 18.49 9.42
C GLU A 22 8.61 19.67 8.51
N GLU A 23 9.31 20.81 8.65
CA GLU A 23 9.11 21.99 7.79
C GLU A 23 9.53 21.76 6.33
N SER A 24 10.41 20.79 6.08
CA SER A 24 10.82 20.40 4.73
C SER A 24 9.75 19.61 3.96
N LEU A 25 8.78 19.06 4.67
CA LEU A 25 7.67 18.28 4.10
C LEU A 25 6.42 19.16 3.91
N ARG A 26 5.79 19.02 2.74
CA ARG A 26 4.56 19.72 2.41
C ARG A 26 3.59 18.83 1.65
N PHE A 27 2.60 18.30 2.38
CA PHE A 27 1.51 17.49 1.83
C PHE A 27 0.23 18.34 1.76
N ILE A 28 -0.35 18.43 0.58
CA ILE A 28 -1.54 19.25 0.29
C ILE A 28 -2.66 18.30 -0.09
N PRO A 29 -3.81 18.32 0.61
CA PRO A 29 -4.93 17.48 0.25
C PRO A 29 -5.44 17.85 -1.14
N VAL A 30 -5.61 16.83 -1.98
CA VAL A 30 -6.16 17.00 -3.33
C VAL A 30 -7.66 16.73 -3.28
N ARG A 31 -8.45 17.79 -3.38
CA ARG A 31 -9.89 17.68 -3.62
C ARG A 31 -10.10 17.43 -5.10
N LYS A 32 -10.19 16.18 -5.47
CA LYS A 32 -10.61 15.80 -6.82
C LYS A 32 -12.00 15.19 -6.74
N ASP A 33 -12.96 15.86 -7.33
CA ASP A 33 -14.26 15.30 -7.70
C ASP A 33 -14.14 14.49 -8.99
N SER A 34 -12.97 13.88 -9.22
CA SER A 34 -12.77 12.99 -10.36
C SER A 34 -13.41 11.65 -10.09
N GLU A 35 -13.94 11.02 -11.12
CA GLU A 35 -14.49 9.66 -11.06
C GLU A 35 -13.51 8.68 -10.42
N THR A 36 -12.22 8.78 -10.73
CA THR A 36 -11.15 7.97 -10.15
C THR A 36 -11.04 8.17 -8.64
N SER A 37 -11.11 9.41 -8.15
CA SER A 37 -11.02 9.72 -6.73
C SER A 37 -12.21 9.15 -5.95
N LEU A 38 -13.42 9.31 -6.48
CA LEU A 38 -14.64 8.76 -5.89
C LEU A 38 -14.57 7.23 -5.85
N ARG A 39 -14.15 6.58 -6.94
CA ARG A 39 -14.02 5.13 -7.02
C ARG A 39 -12.99 4.57 -6.03
N LEU A 40 -11.86 5.25 -5.83
CA LEU A 40 -10.86 4.84 -4.84
C LEU A 40 -11.40 4.93 -3.42
N LYS A 41 -12.15 5.97 -3.10
CA LYS A 41 -12.82 6.12 -1.80
C LYS A 41 -13.88 5.05 -1.58
N GLU A 42 -14.66 4.72 -2.60
CA GLU A 42 -15.64 3.63 -2.55
C GLU A 42 -14.96 2.28 -2.29
N ILE A 43 -13.90 1.96 -3.03
CA ILE A 43 -13.15 0.71 -2.85
C ILE A 43 -12.49 0.68 -1.46
N GLY A 44 -11.84 1.74 -1.04
CA GLY A 44 -11.30 1.86 0.31
C GLY A 44 -12.37 1.62 1.38
N GLY A 45 -13.55 2.21 1.20
CA GLY A 45 -14.69 2.05 2.10
C GLY A 45 -15.20 0.61 2.21
N VAL A 46 -15.13 -0.20 1.14
CA VAL A 46 -15.43 -1.64 1.19
C VAL A 46 -14.52 -2.38 2.15
N PHE A 47 -13.26 -1.96 2.24
CA PHE A 47 -12.26 -2.51 3.18
C PHE A 47 -12.20 -1.75 4.51
N GLY A 48 -13.18 -0.89 4.81
CA GLY A 48 -13.20 -0.11 6.04
C GLY A 48 -12.10 0.95 6.12
N GLN A 49 -11.49 1.33 4.98
CA GLN A 49 -10.41 2.29 4.92
C GLN A 49 -10.89 3.61 4.31
N ASP A 50 -10.46 4.74 4.89
CA ASP A 50 -10.58 6.04 4.26
C ASP A 50 -9.35 6.29 3.37
N VAL A 51 -9.56 6.86 2.19
CA VAL A 51 -8.47 7.16 1.24
C VAL A 51 -8.26 8.66 1.20
N VAL A 52 -7.08 9.10 1.63
CA VAL A 52 -6.66 10.51 1.56
C VAL A 52 -5.66 10.68 0.43
N ILE A 53 -6.07 11.44 -0.60
CA ILE A 53 -5.21 11.75 -1.74
C ILE A 53 -4.54 13.09 -1.49
N PHE A 54 -3.23 13.14 -1.61
CA PHE A 54 -2.45 14.35 -1.40
C PHE A 54 -1.48 14.61 -2.56
N LYS A 55 -1.04 15.85 -2.69
CA LYS A 55 0.07 16.26 -3.54
C LYS A 55 1.30 16.47 -2.66
N ASP A 56 2.40 15.81 -3.00
CA ASP A 56 3.69 16.08 -2.38
C ASP A 56 4.34 17.31 -3.04
N SER A 57 4.53 18.35 -2.24
CA SER A 57 5.20 19.60 -2.62
C SER A 57 6.39 19.89 -1.68
N SER A 58 6.94 18.83 -1.07
CA SER A 58 8.07 18.91 -0.15
C SER A 58 9.33 19.45 -0.85
N SER A 59 10.19 20.08 -0.07
CA SER A 59 11.51 20.54 -0.54
C SER A 59 12.54 19.41 -0.64
N VAL A 60 12.23 18.25 -0.01
CA VAL A 60 13.02 17.02 -0.08
C VAL A 60 12.28 15.97 -0.89
N GLN A 61 13.02 15.09 -1.54
CA GLN A 61 12.42 13.99 -2.29
C GLN A 61 11.99 12.89 -1.31
N THR A 62 10.68 12.69 -1.15
CA THR A 62 10.15 11.68 -0.23
C THR A 62 10.03 10.30 -0.88
N GLY A 63 9.83 10.23 -2.18
CA GLY A 63 9.59 8.98 -2.92
C GLY A 63 8.24 8.31 -2.61
N ILE A 64 7.40 8.94 -1.79
CA ILE A 64 6.12 8.37 -1.36
C ILE A 64 5.16 8.28 -2.53
N ARG A 65 4.58 7.10 -2.74
CA ARG A 65 3.51 6.85 -3.72
C ARG A 65 2.20 6.49 -3.03
N GLY A 66 2.29 5.70 -1.98
CA GLY A 66 1.23 5.34 -1.06
C GLY A 66 1.83 5.07 0.30
N ALA A 67 1.02 5.12 1.34
CA ALA A 67 1.42 4.79 2.69
C ALA A 67 0.22 4.45 3.56
N SER A 68 0.43 3.54 4.50
CA SER A 68 -0.42 3.34 5.67
C SER A 68 0.42 3.57 6.92
N VAL A 69 -0.14 4.27 7.91
CA VAL A 69 0.56 4.61 9.14
C VAL A 69 -0.10 3.87 10.30
N PRO A 70 0.61 3.01 11.03
CA PRO A 70 0.02 2.19 12.10
C PRO A 70 -0.72 2.98 13.17
N THR A 71 -0.29 4.21 13.45
CA THR A 71 -0.91 5.10 14.44
C THR A 71 -2.11 5.89 13.91
N ILE A 72 -2.36 5.83 12.60
CA ILE A 72 -3.50 6.48 11.94
C ILE A 72 -4.40 5.37 11.39
N GLU A 73 -5.26 4.86 12.26
CA GLU A 73 -6.12 3.73 11.92
C GLU A 73 -7.09 4.04 10.79
N HIS A 74 -7.36 3.05 9.96
CA HIS A 74 -8.34 3.11 8.87
C HIS A 74 -8.12 4.21 7.83
N VAL A 75 -6.86 4.65 7.62
CA VAL A 75 -6.52 5.63 6.59
C VAL A 75 -5.39 5.12 5.71
N VAL A 76 -5.59 5.21 4.40
CA VAL A 76 -4.57 5.00 3.37
C VAL A 76 -4.28 6.32 2.68
N PHE A 77 -3.01 6.70 2.66
CA PHE A 77 -2.54 7.90 1.99
C PHE A 77 -2.07 7.57 0.57
N MET A 78 -2.43 8.40 -0.40
CA MET A 78 -2.03 8.20 -1.80
C MET A 78 -1.54 9.51 -2.40
N GLU A 79 -0.36 9.50 -3.01
CA GLU A 79 0.20 10.68 -3.69
C GLU A 79 -0.43 10.84 -5.07
N GLY A 80 -1.11 11.98 -5.27
CA GLY A 80 -1.99 12.22 -6.42
C GLY A 80 -1.29 12.67 -7.72
N SER A 81 0.02 13.00 -7.68
CA SER A 81 0.78 13.35 -8.90
C SER A 81 1.40 12.13 -9.58
N ALA A 82 1.39 10.97 -8.93
CA ALA A 82 1.95 9.71 -9.43
C ALA A 82 1.13 9.04 -10.56
N GLU A 83 0.17 9.74 -11.14
CA GLU A 83 -0.82 9.22 -12.09
C GLU A 83 -0.26 8.46 -13.30
N ARG A 84 1.03 8.65 -13.62
CA ARG A 84 1.61 8.13 -14.87
C ARG A 84 2.35 6.80 -14.74
N GLU A 85 2.73 6.36 -13.53
CA GLU A 85 3.63 5.21 -13.36
C GLU A 85 2.97 3.98 -12.75
N LYS A 86 1.98 4.17 -11.86
CA LYS A 86 1.21 3.06 -11.26
C LYS A 86 -0.27 3.40 -11.19
N PRO A 87 -1.15 2.47 -11.59
CA PRO A 87 -2.58 2.63 -11.34
C PRO A 87 -2.85 2.80 -9.83
N TYR A 88 -3.68 3.75 -9.45
CA TYR A 88 -4.06 3.96 -8.04
C TYR A 88 -4.57 2.70 -7.34
N LEU A 89 -5.32 1.88 -8.06
CA LEU A 89 -5.81 0.61 -7.52
C LEU A 89 -4.70 -0.35 -7.12
N PHE A 90 -3.58 -0.33 -7.87
CA PHE A 90 -2.40 -1.10 -7.51
C PHE A 90 -1.79 -0.60 -6.21
N VAL A 91 -1.62 0.71 -6.07
CA VAL A 91 -1.09 1.31 -4.84
C VAL A 91 -2.02 1.05 -3.65
N LEU A 92 -3.34 1.22 -3.85
CA LEU A 92 -4.32 0.95 -2.81
C LEU A 92 -4.25 -0.51 -2.32
N GLY A 93 -4.24 -1.48 -3.24
CA GLY A 93 -4.14 -2.90 -2.87
C GLY A 93 -2.84 -3.23 -2.13
N HIS A 94 -1.73 -2.63 -2.57
CA HIS A 94 -0.44 -2.74 -1.91
C HIS A 94 -0.50 -2.26 -0.45
N GLU A 95 -1.03 -1.06 -0.22
CA GLU A 95 -1.15 -0.49 1.12
C GLU A 95 -2.17 -1.23 2.01
N LEU A 96 -3.24 -1.76 1.42
CA LEU A 96 -4.21 -2.58 2.15
C LEU A 96 -3.58 -3.85 2.73
N LEU A 97 -2.64 -4.49 2.03
CA LEU A 97 -1.94 -5.66 2.57
C LEU A 97 -1.04 -5.30 3.74
N HIS A 98 -0.29 -4.20 3.65
CA HIS A 98 0.52 -3.71 4.77
C HIS A 98 -0.35 -3.39 5.99
N ARG A 99 -1.52 -2.81 5.75
CA ARG A 99 -2.49 -2.51 6.80
C ARG A 99 -3.01 -3.79 7.46
N MET A 100 -3.40 -4.78 6.67
CA MET A 100 -3.82 -6.09 7.19
C MET A 100 -2.75 -6.71 8.09
N ARG A 101 -1.47 -6.63 7.72
CA ARG A 101 -0.37 -7.12 8.53
C ARG A 101 -0.34 -6.47 9.92
N SER A 102 -0.59 -5.17 10.00
CA SER A 102 -0.58 -4.44 11.28
C SER A 102 -1.81 -4.69 12.14
N GLU A 103 -2.96 -4.96 11.55
CA GLU A 103 -4.24 -5.09 12.26
C GLU A 103 -4.65 -6.54 12.53
N ASP A 104 -4.38 -7.47 11.58
CA ASP A 104 -4.68 -8.90 11.72
C ASP A 104 -3.56 -9.77 11.13
N LEU A 105 -2.50 -9.94 11.89
CA LEU A 105 -1.33 -10.73 11.48
C LEU A 105 -1.69 -12.18 11.09
N LYS A 106 -2.73 -12.76 11.69
CA LYS A 106 -3.15 -14.13 11.37
C LYS A 106 -3.81 -14.21 10.00
N ALA A 107 -4.75 -13.29 9.72
CA ALA A 107 -5.38 -13.20 8.39
C ALA A 107 -4.34 -12.85 7.33
N TYR A 108 -3.44 -11.91 7.64
CA TYR A 108 -2.33 -11.56 6.76
C TYR A 108 -1.48 -12.77 6.36
N LYS A 109 -1.01 -13.57 7.31
CA LYS A 109 -0.18 -14.76 7.02
C LYS A 109 -0.91 -15.77 6.14
N GLN A 110 -2.17 -16.07 6.45
CA GLN A 110 -2.98 -17.00 5.66
C GLN A 110 -3.24 -16.46 4.23
N PHE A 111 -3.45 -15.17 4.11
CA PHE A 111 -3.66 -14.53 2.81
C PHE A 111 -2.35 -14.47 2.01
N GLN A 112 -1.24 -14.15 2.66
CA GLN A 112 0.08 -14.18 2.02
C GLN A 112 0.42 -15.59 1.50
N GLU A 113 0.20 -16.65 2.29
CA GLU A 113 0.36 -18.03 1.84
C GLU A 113 -0.46 -18.32 0.59
N TYR A 114 -1.73 -17.90 0.57
CA TYR A 114 -2.61 -18.08 -0.58
C TYR A 114 -2.12 -17.33 -1.83
N LEU A 115 -1.65 -16.08 -1.65
CA LEU A 115 -1.11 -15.27 -2.75
C LEU A 115 0.18 -15.85 -3.34
N LEU A 116 1.01 -16.47 -2.51
CA LEU A 116 2.36 -16.95 -2.87
C LEU A 116 2.40 -18.44 -3.23
N ASP A 117 1.25 -19.13 -3.19
CA ASP A 117 1.18 -20.58 -3.43
C ASP A 117 1.74 -20.99 -4.80
N ASP A 118 1.57 -20.15 -5.81
CA ASP A 118 2.11 -20.38 -7.17
C ASP A 118 3.47 -19.69 -7.43
N LEU A 119 4.17 -19.24 -6.37
CA LEU A 119 5.41 -18.48 -6.52
C LEU A 119 6.56 -19.39 -6.99
N GLN A 120 7.26 -18.99 -8.03
CA GLN A 120 8.43 -19.71 -8.55
C GLN A 120 9.63 -19.58 -7.60
N GLU A 121 10.50 -20.61 -7.56
CA GLU A 121 11.67 -20.66 -6.67
C GLU A 121 12.64 -19.48 -6.84
N ASP A 122 12.73 -18.91 -8.05
CA ASP A 122 13.58 -17.76 -8.35
C ASP A 122 12.89 -16.39 -8.17
N ALA A 123 11.66 -16.36 -7.65
CA ALA A 123 10.89 -15.14 -7.54
C ALA A 123 11.53 -14.11 -6.60
N ILE A 124 12.08 -14.54 -5.45
CA ILE A 124 12.72 -13.63 -4.49
C ILE A 124 13.94 -12.93 -5.11
N PRO A 125 14.94 -13.62 -5.67
CA PRO A 125 16.09 -12.95 -6.29
C PRO A 125 15.69 -12.03 -7.43
N ARG A 126 14.77 -12.43 -8.30
CA ARG A 126 14.28 -11.61 -9.42
C ARG A 126 13.55 -10.36 -8.94
N TYR A 127 12.72 -10.49 -7.90
CA TYR A 127 12.01 -9.36 -7.34
C TYR A 127 12.97 -8.38 -6.66
N ARG A 128 13.95 -8.89 -5.92
CA ARG A 128 15.01 -8.11 -5.28
C ARG A 128 15.77 -7.26 -6.30
N GLU A 129 16.19 -7.85 -7.42
CA GLU A 129 16.86 -7.14 -8.50
C GLU A 129 15.97 -6.05 -9.13
N ASN A 130 14.69 -6.34 -9.34
CA ASN A 130 13.74 -5.39 -9.89
C ASN A 130 13.45 -4.23 -8.92
N LEU A 131 13.35 -4.52 -7.63
CA LEU A 131 13.12 -3.53 -6.59
C LEU A 131 14.34 -2.61 -6.44
N ASP A 132 15.56 -3.17 -6.45
CA ASP A 132 16.80 -2.41 -6.39
C ASP A 132 16.93 -1.44 -7.57
N ARG A 133 16.59 -1.89 -8.78
CA ARG A 133 16.53 -0.99 -9.96
C ARG A 133 15.51 0.13 -9.80
N ARG A 134 14.33 -0.14 -9.21
CA ARG A 134 13.28 0.86 -8.99
C ARG A 134 13.66 1.90 -7.93
N THR A 135 14.43 1.50 -6.93
CA THR A 135 14.87 2.37 -5.82
C THR A 135 16.20 3.08 -6.10
N GLY A 136 16.79 2.87 -7.29
CA GLY A 136 18.02 3.56 -7.71
C GLY A 136 19.31 2.93 -7.21
N GLY A 137 19.26 1.68 -6.70
CA GLY A 137 20.47 0.94 -6.31
C GLY A 137 21.21 1.51 -5.09
N ASP A 138 20.48 2.09 -4.14
CA ASP A 138 21.05 2.71 -2.92
C ASP A 138 21.52 1.68 -1.87
N GLY A 139 21.41 0.39 -2.16
CA GLY A 139 21.77 -0.70 -1.28
C GLY A 139 20.75 -1.00 -0.17
N THR A 140 19.63 -0.28 -0.10
CA THR A 140 18.56 -0.53 0.88
C THR A 140 17.95 -1.91 0.66
N VAL A 141 17.67 -2.28 -0.59
CA VAL A 141 17.08 -3.57 -0.96
C VAL A 141 18.00 -4.74 -0.64
N ALA A 142 19.32 -4.56 -0.79
CA ALA A 142 20.30 -5.60 -0.45
C ALA A 142 20.30 -5.97 1.05
N ARG A 143 19.83 -5.08 1.90
CA ARG A 143 19.70 -5.28 3.36
C ARG A 143 18.36 -5.85 3.80
N MET A 144 17.37 -5.91 2.91
CA MET A 144 16.06 -6.49 3.22
C MET A 144 16.18 -8.01 3.38
N SER A 145 15.52 -8.56 4.40
CA SER A 145 15.37 -10.00 4.55
C SER A 145 14.50 -10.60 3.43
N ASP A 146 14.59 -11.91 3.21
CA ASP A 146 13.71 -12.60 2.27
C ASP A 146 12.24 -12.50 2.68
N GLU A 147 11.97 -12.47 4.00
CA GLU A 147 10.62 -12.24 4.52
C GLU A 147 10.08 -10.86 4.13
N ALA A 148 10.90 -9.81 4.24
CA ALA A 148 10.52 -8.47 3.81
C ALA A 148 10.30 -8.40 2.28
N ILE A 149 11.10 -9.11 1.49
CA ILE A 149 10.88 -9.21 0.04
C ILE A 149 9.58 -9.97 -0.28
N LEU A 150 9.28 -11.06 0.42
CA LEU A 150 8.00 -11.78 0.25
C LEU A 150 6.79 -10.92 0.61
N GLU A 151 6.92 -10.04 1.60
CA GLU A 151 5.89 -9.06 1.94
C GLU A 151 5.63 -8.10 0.77
N GLU A 152 6.68 -7.54 0.19
CA GLU A 152 6.56 -6.65 -0.97
C GLU A 152 5.98 -7.36 -2.20
N ILE A 153 6.38 -8.62 -2.46
CA ILE A 153 5.78 -9.44 -3.52
C ILE A 153 4.29 -9.62 -3.27
N GLY A 154 3.90 -9.98 -2.05
CA GLY A 154 2.50 -10.16 -1.66
C GLY A 154 1.70 -8.88 -1.86
N ALA A 155 2.22 -7.74 -1.42
CA ALA A 155 1.60 -6.43 -1.59
C ALA A 155 1.40 -6.05 -3.07
N ASP A 156 2.43 -6.29 -3.90
CA ASP A 156 2.34 -6.06 -5.34
C ASP A 156 1.32 -7.00 -6.02
N LEU A 157 1.18 -8.25 -5.55
CA LEU A 157 0.18 -9.18 -6.05
C LEU A 157 -1.25 -8.75 -5.68
N VAL A 158 -1.49 -8.32 -4.45
CA VAL A 158 -2.80 -7.76 -4.05
C VAL A 158 -3.14 -6.55 -4.91
N GLY A 159 -2.19 -5.64 -5.10
CA GLY A 159 -2.38 -4.49 -5.96
C GLY A 159 -2.82 -4.86 -7.39
N LYS A 160 -2.28 -5.94 -7.94
CA LYS A 160 -2.68 -6.45 -9.27
C LYS A 160 -4.04 -7.15 -9.25
N ARG A 161 -4.34 -7.90 -8.18
CA ARG A 161 -5.52 -8.75 -8.06
C ARG A 161 -6.75 -8.03 -7.52
N LEU A 162 -6.60 -6.80 -7.00
CA LEU A 162 -7.67 -6.09 -6.29
C LEU A 162 -8.99 -6.02 -7.08
N THR A 163 -8.91 -5.87 -8.41
CA THR A 163 -10.08 -5.78 -9.29
C THR A 163 -10.35 -7.06 -10.10
N GLU A 164 -9.60 -8.14 -9.85
CA GLU A 164 -9.81 -9.41 -10.53
C GLU A 164 -10.91 -10.24 -9.84
N GLU A 165 -12.14 -10.13 -10.34
CA GLU A 165 -13.30 -10.86 -9.80
C GLU A 165 -13.03 -12.38 -9.73
N SER A 166 -12.40 -12.96 -10.75
CA SER A 166 -12.07 -14.39 -10.79
C SER A 166 -11.14 -14.84 -9.66
N PHE A 167 -10.19 -13.99 -9.25
CA PHE A 167 -9.31 -14.27 -8.12
C PHE A 167 -10.12 -14.37 -6.80
N TRP A 168 -10.99 -13.40 -6.56
CA TRP A 168 -11.80 -13.36 -5.35
C TRP A 168 -12.85 -14.47 -5.31
N ALA A 169 -13.46 -14.78 -6.46
CA ALA A 169 -14.40 -15.90 -6.59
C ALA A 169 -13.72 -17.25 -6.28
N LYS A 170 -12.51 -17.47 -6.82
CA LYS A 170 -11.69 -18.66 -6.53
C LYS A 170 -11.36 -18.76 -5.04
N MET A 171 -10.93 -17.68 -4.42
CA MET A 171 -10.66 -17.66 -2.97
C MET A 171 -11.91 -17.96 -2.15
N ALA A 172 -13.06 -17.40 -2.52
CA ALA A 172 -14.33 -17.66 -1.83
C ALA A 172 -14.75 -19.13 -1.90
N GLU A 173 -14.43 -19.81 -3.01
CA GLU A 173 -14.70 -21.23 -3.19
C GLU A 173 -13.70 -22.12 -2.44
N GLU A 174 -12.40 -21.87 -2.59
CA GLU A 174 -11.33 -22.71 -2.03
C GLU A 174 -11.06 -22.46 -0.54
N ARG A 175 -11.20 -21.22 -0.09
CA ARG A 175 -10.89 -20.75 1.26
C ARG A 175 -11.97 -19.81 1.81
N PRO A 176 -13.23 -20.25 1.97
CA PRO A 176 -14.36 -19.38 2.31
C PRO A 176 -14.17 -18.63 3.64
N SER A 177 -13.56 -19.25 4.64
CA SER A 177 -13.28 -18.59 5.93
C SER A 177 -12.18 -17.51 5.82
N LEU A 178 -11.18 -17.72 4.98
CA LEU A 178 -10.16 -16.72 4.69
C LEU A 178 -10.78 -15.56 3.89
N PHE A 179 -11.56 -15.88 2.85
CA PHE A 179 -12.26 -14.87 2.06
C PHE A 179 -13.15 -13.97 2.94
N ALA A 180 -13.98 -14.58 3.80
CA ALA A 180 -14.84 -13.84 4.72
C ALA A 180 -14.04 -12.90 5.63
N ARG A 181 -12.88 -13.34 6.09
CA ARG A 181 -12.00 -12.56 6.96
C ARG A 181 -11.33 -11.41 6.25
N VAL A 182 -10.79 -11.66 5.04
CA VAL A 182 -10.18 -10.64 4.19
C VAL A 182 -11.21 -9.60 3.75
N SER A 183 -12.45 -10.01 3.48
CA SER A 183 -13.53 -9.10 3.07
C SER A 183 -14.08 -8.22 4.21
N GLN A 184 -13.81 -8.57 5.47
CA GLN A 184 -14.21 -7.79 6.64
C GLN A 184 -13.12 -6.80 7.08
N PHE A 185 -11.94 -6.96 6.49
CA PHE A 185 -10.78 -6.11 6.77
C PHE A 185 -10.87 -4.79 6.03
#